data_a44a4599b932d8b919773f1cd527f300
#
_entry.id   a44a4599b932d8b919773f1cd527f300
#
_cell.length_a   1.000
_cell.length_b   1.000
_cell.length_c   1.000
_cell.angle_alpha   90.00
_cell.angle_beta   90.00
_cell.angle_gamma   90.00
#
_symmetry.space_group_name_H-M   'P 1'
#
loop_
_entity.id
_entity.type
_entity.pdbx_description
1 polymer ?
#
loop_
_entity_poly.entity_id
_entity_poly.type
_entity_poly.pdbx_seq_one_letter_code
_entity_poly.pdbx_strand_id
1 'polypeptide(L)'
;MTCVVALAALPASGPGQVLSFSVRSDLVVFSATAVDGKGRPVTNLRREDFRVYDEGRAQAIAHFHGGLGLPARILILLDASGSMAQDRVANARQAASQILLALSPEDEVAVAGFDSRYFGVVAFTRDRHAVWRGLESIQPFGSTALHDALDKGARDIASHGEGRRAVVVLTDGIDTSSQKTADEVIARSRALDVPIYAVSVVSPLDDPGSASFLGKKDAGEARAAAETLARYAELSGGAAFRVSNVAGLRIAAERIASELKHQYRLGWDPSQGPSRFRRVVVSTTRKGVTVRTRSGYVPPS
;
A
#
# COMPACT_ATOMS: atom_id res chain seq x y z
N MET A 1 -62.30 -66.48 5.35
CA MET A 1 -62.15 -65.22 6.11
C MET A 1 -60.85 -64.61 5.69
N THR A 2 -60.94 -63.69 4.73
CA THR A 2 -59.77 -63.04 4.13
C THR A 2 -59.70 -61.61 4.69
N CYS A 3 -58.67 -61.33 5.48
CA CYS A 3 -58.49 -60.04 6.09
C CYS A 3 -57.73 -59.10 5.10
N VAL A 4 -58.34 -58.04 4.64
CA VAL A 4 -57.76 -57.01 3.77
C VAL A 4 -57.19 -55.93 4.70
N VAL A 5 -55.85 -55.76 4.72
CA VAL A 5 -55.18 -54.64 5.41
C VAL A 5 -55.06 -53.49 4.41
N ALA A 6 -55.83 -52.42 4.68
CA ALA A 6 -55.72 -51.18 3.91
C ALA A 6 -54.45 -50.40 4.38
N LEU A 7 -53.47 -50.19 3.49
CA LEU A 7 -52.30 -49.39 3.71
C LEU A 7 -52.67 -47.92 3.40
N ALA A 8 -52.71 -47.05 4.42
CA ALA A 8 -52.90 -45.61 4.27
C ALA A 8 -51.61 -44.98 3.78
N ALA A 9 -51.64 -44.38 2.61
CA ALA A 9 -50.55 -43.58 2.07
C ALA A 9 -50.48 -42.23 2.80
N LEU A 10 -49.33 -41.93 3.40
CA LEU A 10 -48.98 -40.60 3.92
C LEU A 10 -48.68 -39.66 2.76
N PRO A 11 -49.09 -38.39 2.81
CA PRO A 11 -48.75 -37.42 1.76
C PRO A 11 -47.22 -37.09 1.79
N ALA A 12 -46.62 -37.16 0.61
CA ALA A 12 -45.24 -36.76 0.40
C ALA A 12 -45.08 -35.25 0.68
N SER A 13 -44.31 -34.90 1.67
CA SER A 13 -43.82 -33.52 1.89
C SER A 13 -43.00 -33.10 0.69
N GLY A 14 -43.42 -32.08 -0.05
CA GLY A 14 -42.70 -31.47 -1.14
C GLY A 14 -41.33 -30.90 -0.69
N PRO A 15 -40.38 -30.74 -1.60
CA PRO A 15 -39.07 -30.21 -1.26
C PRO A 15 -39.23 -28.80 -0.72
N GLY A 16 -38.85 -28.60 0.55
CA GLY A 16 -38.76 -27.30 1.18
C GLY A 16 -37.77 -26.44 0.38
N GLN A 17 -38.26 -25.32 -0.18
CA GLN A 17 -37.39 -24.31 -0.74
C GLN A 17 -36.45 -23.80 0.35
N VAL A 18 -35.20 -24.20 0.30
CA VAL A 18 -34.14 -23.59 1.07
C VAL A 18 -33.93 -22.19 0.46
N LEU A 19 -34.48 -21.18 1.09
CA LEU A 19 -34.20 -19.79 0.77
C LEU A 19 -32.73 -19.53 1.15
N SER A 20 -31.80 -19.72 0.22
CA SER A 20 -30.42 -19.29 0.36
C SER A 20 -30.37 -17.79 0.18
N PHE A 21 -30.39 -17.05 1.27
CA PHE A 21 -30.01 -15.63 1.26
C PHE A 21 -28.50 -15.54 1.08
N SER A 22 -28.04 -15.31 -0.15
CA SER A 22 -26.68 -14.84 -0.36
C SER A 22 -26.64 -13.36 0.01
N VAL A 23 -26.31 -13.07 1.25
CA VAL A 23 -25.93 -11.70 1.63
C VAL A 23 -24.57 -11.44 0.99
N ARG A 24 -24.54 -10.85 -0.20
CA ARG A 24 -23.35 -10.17 -0.70
C ARG A 24 -23.15 -8.95 0.20
N SER A 25 -22.33 -9.10 1.20
CA SER A 25 -21.83 -7.96 1.95
C SER A 25 -20.70 -7.34 1.10
N ASP A 26 -21.02 -6.33 0.31
CA ASP A 26 -20.05 -5.55 -0.45
C ASP A 26 -19.32 -4.56 0.49
N LEU A 27 -18.76 -5.12 1.57
CA LEU A 27 -18.01 -4.32 2.55
C LEU A 27 -16.87 -3.55 1.88
N VAL A 28 -16.85 -2.26 2.10
CA VAL A 28 -15.71 -1.43 1.76
C VAL A 28 -14.69 -1.58 2.88
N VAL A 29 -13.49 -2.05 2.55
CA VAL A 29 -12.40 -2.24 3.50
C VAL A 29 -11.28 -1.24 3.22
N PHE A 30 -10.80 -0.61 4.27
CA PHE A 30 -9.68 0.33 4.24
C PHE A 30 -8.55 -0.15 5.14
N SER A 31 -7.35 -0.09 4.60
CA SER A 31 -6.13 -0.19 5.39
C SER A 31 -5.86 1.15 6.07
N ALA A 32 -5.59 1.14 7.37
CA ALA A 32 -5.35 2.33 8.16
C ALA A 32 -4.10 2.18 9.03
N THR A 33 -3.26 3.21 9.06
CA THR A 33 -2.08 3.29 9.92
C THR A 33 -2.27 4.40 10.93
N ALA A 34 -2.24 4.06 12.22
CA ALA A 34 -2.31 5.04 13.31
C ALA A 34 -0.89 5.35 13.81
N VAL A 35 -0.54 6.63 13.90
CA VAL A 35 0.79 7.07 14.34
C VAL A 35 0.70 8.16 15.40
N ASP A 36 1.65 8.18 16.33
CA ASP A 36 1.81 9.24 17.31
C ASP A 36 2.47 10.50 16.71
N GLY A 37 2.59 11.57 17.49
CA GLY A 37 3.23 12.82 17.06
C GLY A 37 4.71 12.70 16.65
N LYS A 38 5.36 11.57 16.96
CA LYS A 38 6.71 11.23 16.50
C LYS A 38 6.68 10.30 15.28
N GLY A 39 5.50 9.97 14.76
CA GLY A 39 5.29 9.08 13.63
C GLY A 39 5.50 7.60 13.95
N ARG A 40 5.49 7.19 15.21
CA ARG A 40 5.58 5.79 15.62
C ARG A 40 4.21 5.14 15.57
N PRO A 41 4.07 3.89 15.08
CA PRO A 41 2.79 3.20 15.07
C PRO A 41 2.17 3.06 16.46
N VAL A 42 0.87 3.35 16.55
CA VAL A 42 0.04 3.12 17.74
C VAL A 42 -0.74 1.84 17.51
N THR A 43 -0.46 0.80 18.30
CA THR A 43 -0.86 -0.59 18.01
C THR A 43 -2.01 -1.10 18.88
N ASN A 44 -2.44 -0.31 19.86
CA ASN A 44 -3.41 -0.69 20.89
C ASN A 44 -4.76 0.03 20.76
N LEU A 45 -5.10 0.51 19.56
CA LEU A 45 -6.41 1.07 19.29
C LEU A 45 -7.44 -0.05 19.13
N ARG A 46 -8.65 0.20 19.62
CA ARG A 46 -9.82 -0.67 19.48
C ARG A 46 -10.78 -0.09 18.44
N ARG A 47 -11.78 -0.85 18.03
CA ARG A 47 -12.82 -0.39 17.09
C ARG A 47 -13.43 0.93 17.55
N GLU A 48 -13.70 1.05 18.84
CA GLU A 48 -14.38 2.20 19.47
C GLU A 48 -13.53 3.48 19.43
N ASP A 49 -12.21 3.34 19.24
CA ASP A 49 -11.30 4.47 19.10
C ASP A 49 -11.38 5.12 17.72
N PHE A 50 -11.94 4.44 16.72
CA PHE A 50 -12.01 4.93 15.34
C PHE A 50 -13.34 5.62 15.04
N ARG A 51 -13.29 6.60 14.15
CA ARG A 51 -14.44 7.27 13.53
C ARG A 51 -14.23 7.27 12.02
N VAL A 52 -15.22 6.76 11.29
CA VAL A 52 -15.22 6.71 9.83
C VAL A 52 -16.33 7.60 9.30
N TYR A 53 -15.99 8.45 8.34
CA TYR A 53 -16.94 9.32 7.65
C TYR A 53 -16.84 9.08 6.14
N ASP A 54 -17.93 8.66 5.51
CA ASP A 54 -18.07 8.49 4.06
C ASP A 54 -18.93 9.64 3.54
N GLU A 55 -18.37 10.48 2.66
CA GLU A 55 -19.03 11.72 2.20
C GLU A 55 -19.58 12.58 3.37
N GLY A 56 -18.84 12.65 4.47
CA GLY A 56 -19.21 13.38 5.68
C GLY A 56 -20.24 12.68 6.57
N ARG A 57 -20.77 11.53 6.20
CA ARG A 57 -21.70 10.73 7.00
C ARG A 57 -20.97 9.72 7.85
N ALA A 58 -21.23 9.70 9.14
CA ALA A 58 -20.65 8.72 10.06
C ALA A 58 -21.07 7.29 9.66
N GLN A 59 -20.11 6.37 9.65
CA GLN A 59 -20.31 4.97 9.34
C GLN A 59 -20.02 4.09 10.55
N ALA A 60 -20.86 3.06 10.73
CA ALA A 60 -20.58 2.02 11.71
C ALA A 60 -19.54 1.04 11.18
N ILE A 61 -18.48 0.81 11.94
CA ILE A 61 -17.43 -0.16 11.57
C ILE A 61 -17.98 -1.57 11.79
N ALA A 62 -18.34 -2.26 10.71
CA ALA A 62 -18.85 -3.63 10.74
C ALA A 62 -17.71 -4.66 10.87
N HIS A 63 -16.56 -4.41 10.23
CA HIS A 63 -15.38 -5.25 10.31
C HIS A 63 -14.20 -4.47 10.87
N PHE A 64 -13.54 -5.05 11.86
CA PHE A 64 -12.35 -4.48 12.49
C PHE A 64 -11.30 -5.55 12.71
N HIS A 65 -10.11 -5.33 12.17
CA HIS A 65 -8.95 -6.14 12.47
C HIS A 65 -7.82 -5.23 12.93
N GLY A 66 -7.32 -5.46 14.13
CA GLY A 66 -6.23 -4.68 14.73
C GLY A 66 -4.88 -5.36 14.61
N GLY A 67 -3.95 -4.64 14.10
CA GLY A 67 -2.52 -4.73 14.31
C GLY A 67 -1.79 -6.02 13.92
N LEU A 68 -1.75 -7.05 14.69
CA LEU A 68 -0.84 -8.17 14.50
C LEU A 68 -1.52 -9.38 13.84
N GLY A 69 -0.82 -10.11 12.97
CA GLY A 69 -1.19 -11.48 12.66
C GLY A 69 -1.25 -11.90 11.19
N LEU A 70 -1.36 -11.00 10.22
CA LEU A 70 -1.34 -11.40 8.82
C LEU A 70 -0.01 -11.01 8.18
N PRO A 71 0.65 -11.91 7.43
CA PRO A 71 1.81 -11.56 6.62
C PRO A 71 1.48 -10.42 5.66
N ALA A 72 2.46 -9.54 5.42
CA ALA A 72 2.35 -8.49 4.42
C ALA A 72 2.94 -8.96 3.08
N ARG A 73 2.39 -8.45 1.97
CA ARG A 73 3.02 -8.51 0.66
C ARG A 73 3.57 -7.16 0.31
N ILE A 74 4.83 -7.12 -0.04
CA ILE A 74 5.55 -5.89 -0.34
C ILE A 74 6.16 -5.99 -1.74
N LEU A 75 5.81 -5.05 -2.60
CA LEU A 75 6.52 -4.87 -3.86
C LEU A 75 7.58 -3.79 -3.67
N ILE A 76 8.86 -4.16 -3.74
CA ILE A 76 9.97 -3.21 -3.83
C ILE A 76 10.10 -2.83 -5.30
N LEU A 77 9.88 -1.56 -5.58
CA LEU A 77 9.98 -0.98 -6.92
C LEU A 77 11.23 -0.08 -6.94
N LEU A 78 12.28 -0.53 -7.64
CA LEU A 78 13.56 0.15 -7.71
C LEU A 78 13.67 0.94 -9.00
N ASP A 79 13.93 2.22 -8.87
CA ASP A 79 14.28 3.08 -10.00
C ASP A 79 15.65 2.66 -10.57
N ALA A 80 15.61 2.29 -11.85
CA ALA A 80 16.77 1.89 -12.64
C ALA A 80 17.05 2.88 -13.78
N SER A 81 16.58 4.12 -13.67
CA SER A 81 16.86 5.17 -14.65
C SER A 81 18.32 5.63 -14.60
N GLY A 82 18.76 6.30 -15.66
CA GLY A 82 20.14 6.80 -15.76
C GLY A 82 20.52 7.81 -14.66
N SER A 83 19.55 8.55 -14.09
CA SER A 83 19.77 9.45 -12.96
C SER A 83 20.16 8.72 -11.66
N MET A 84 19.78 7.43 -11.56
CA MET A 84 20.15 6.57 -10.44
C MET A 84 21.55 5.97 -10.54
N ALA A 85 22.31 6.28 -11.59
CA ALA A 85 23.70 5.80 -11.73
C ALA A 85 24.58 6.22 -10.56
N GLN A 86 25.73 5.56 -10.43
CA GLN A 86 26.72 5.79 -9.37
C GLN A 86 26.14 5.43 -7.97
N ASP A 87 26.30 6.32 -7.00
CA ASP A 87 25.98 6.06 -5.60
C ASP A 87 24.48 5.93 -5.31
N ARG A 88 23.60 6.50 -6.18
CA ARG A 88 22.16 6.50 -5.90
C ARG A 88 21.55 5.11 -5.95
N VAL A 89 21.89 4.31 -6.97
CA VAL A 89 21.40 2.92 -7.04
C VAL A 89 21.96 2.06 -5.91
N ALA A 90 23.21 2.28 -5.52
CA ALA A 90 23.81 1.60 -4.37
C ALA A 90 23.08 1.96 -3.07
N ASN A 91 22.80 3.24 -2.85
CA ASN A 91 22.03 3.72 -1.71
C ASN A 91 20.59 3.18 -1.73
N ALA A 92 19.94 3.10 -2.88
CA ALA A 92 18.61 2.52 -3.03
C ALA A 92 18.59 1.02 -2.71
N ARG A 93 19.60 0.26 -3.17
CA ARG A 93 19.77 -1.16 -2.79
C ARG A 93 20.02 -1.29 -1.30
N GLN A 94 20.81 -0.41 -0.70
CA GLN A 94 21.03 -0.40 0.74
C GLN A 94 19.74 -0.09 1.51
N ALA A 95 18.91 0.84 1.02
CA ALA A 95 17.57 1.10 1.58
C ALA A 95 16.69 -0.14 1.51
N ALA A 96 16.61 -0.80 0.35
CA ALA A 96 15.88 -2.04 0.16
C ALA A 96 16.34 -3.12 1.15
N SER A 97 17.64 -3.26 1.36
CA SER A 97 18.21 -4.22 2.32
C SER A 97 17.77 -3.94 3.75
N GLN A 98 17.81 -2.68 4.17
CA GLN A 98 17.34 -2.31 5.51
C GLN A 98 15.84 -2.61 5.68
N ILE A 99 15.03 -2.40 4.63
CA ILE A 99 13.61 -2.79 4.62
C ILE A 99 13.48 -4.31 4.79
N LEU A 100 14.21 -5.10 4.00
CA LEU A 100 14.19 -6.56 4.09
C LEU A 100 14.55 -7.09 5.47
N LEU A 101 15.55 -6.49 6.12
CA LEU A 101 15.98 -6.86 7.47
C LEU A 101 14.92 -6.54 8.55
N ALA A 102 14.13 -5.49 8.33
CA ALA A 102 13.10 -5.05 9.26
C ALA A 102 11.77 -5.81 9.12
N LEU A 103 11.55 -6.49 7.97
CA LEU A 103 10.33 -7.25 7.69
C LEU A 103 10.29 -8.56 8.48
N SER A 104 9.06 -9.06 8.73
CA SER A 104 8.85 -10.38 9.32
C SER A 104 9.28 -11.49 8.35
N PRO A 105 9.81 -12.62 8.84
CA PRO A 105 10.12 -13.80 7.99
C PRO A 105 8.91 -14.29 7.17
N GLU A 106 7.70 -14.08 7.68
CA GLU A 106 6.45 -14.50 7.03
C GLU A 106 6.01 -13.57 5.91
N ASP A 107 6.57 -12.35 5.84
CA ASP A 107 6.22 -11.40 4.80
C ASP A 107 6.76 -11.84 3.44
N GLU A 108 5.96 -11.68 2.38
CA GLU A 108 6.33 -11.97 1.00
C GLU A 108 6.80 -10.69 0.29
N VAL A 109 7.91 -10.78 -0.41
CA VAL A 109 8.50 -9.64 -1.11
C VAL A 109 8.70 -9.99 -2.58
N ALA A 110 8.26 -9.09 -3.45
CA ALA A 110 8.60 -9.10 -4.87
C ALA A 110 9.53 -7.92 -5.17
N VAL A 111 10.32 -8.05 -6.23
CA VAL A 111 11.18 -6.98 -6.75
C VAL A 111 10.81 -6.70 -8.18
N ALA A 112 10.62 -5.45 -8.50
CA ALA A 112 10.55 -4.96 -9.87
C ALA A 112 11.48 -3.74 -10.02
N GLY A 113 11.99 -3.57 -11.23
CA GLY A 113 12.70 -2.37 -11.62
C GLY A 113 11.86 -1.55 -12.59
N PHE A 114 12.23 -0.30 -12.75
CA PHE A 114 11.70 0.53 -13.84
C PHE A 114 12.74 1.54 -14.33
N ASP A 115 12.71 1.73 -15.62
CA ASP A 115 13.37 2.79 -16.39
C ASP A 115 12.30 3.48 -17.24
N SER A 116 12.41 3.45 -18.56
CA SER A 116 11.35 3.79 -19.51
C SER A 116 10.18 2.79 -19.48
N ARG A 117 10.35 1.63 -18.82
CA ARG A 117 9.39 0.53 -18.70
C ARG A 117 9.48 -0.14 -17.33
N TYR A 118 8.37 -0.68 -16.87
CA TYR A 118 8.34 -1.57 -15.73
C TYR A 118 8.80 -2.97 -16.11
N PHE A 119 9.64 -3.61 -15.29
CA PHE A 119 10.07 -5.00 -15.46
C PHE A 119 10.13 -5.74 -14.12
N GLY A 120 9.48 -6.92 -14.06
CA GLY A 120 9.56 -7.80 -12.91
C GLY A 120 10.92 -8.48 -12.82
N VAL A 121 11.48 -8.58 -11.63
CA VAL A 121 12.80 -9.20 -11.37
C VAL A 121 12.65 -10.42 -10.48
N VAL A 122 11.88 -10.32 -9.39
CA VAL A 122 11.61 -11.43 -8.47
C VAL A 122 10.12 -11.47 -8.18
N ALA A 123 9.50 -12.63 -8.38
CA ALA A 123 8.11 -12.86 -7.97
C ALA A 123 7.99 -12.88 -6.43
N PHE A 124 6.77 -12.76 -5.88
CA PHE A 124 6.53 -12.78 -4.44
C PHE A 124 7.11 -14.05 -3.81
N THR A 125 8.01 -13.86 -2.86
CA THR A 125 8.72 -14.94 -2.17
C THR A 125 9.09 -14.53 -0.74
N ARG A 126 9.30 -15.53 0.12
CA ARG A 126 9.91 -15.37 1.45
C ARG A 126 11.43 -15.57 1.43
N ASP A 127 11.98 -16.03 0.32
CA ASP A 127 13.43 -16.19 0.15
C ASP A 127 14.13 -14.84 0.01
N ARG A 128 14.68 -14.36 1.14
CA ARG A 128 15.39 -13.07 1.21
C ARG A 128 16.66 -13.06 0.35
N HIS A 129 17.30 -14.21 0.13
CA HIS A 129 18.47 -14.30 -0.73
C HIS A 129 18.10 -14.11 -2.21
N ALA A 130 16.96 -14.67 -2.64
CA ALA A 130 16.46 -14.44 -3.99
C ALA A 130 16.13 -12.96 -4.21
N VAL A 131 15.45 -12.33 -3.24
CA VAL A 131 15.14 -10.89 -3.28
C VAL A 131 16.41 -10.04 -3.37
N TRP A 132 17.41 -10.36 -2.56
CA TRP A 132 18.68 -9.66 -2.55
C TRP A 132 19.41 -9.75 -3.90
N ARG A 133 19.58 -10.96 -4.45
CA ARG A 133 20.19 -11.14 -5.76
C ARG A 133 19.42 -10.40 -6.86
N GLY A 134 18.09 -10.37 -6.77
CA GLY A 134 17.27 -9.61 -7.71
C GLY A 134 17.57 -8.11 -7.65
N LEU A 135 17.66 -7.53 -6.47
CA LEU A 135 18.03 -6.11 -6.31
C LEU A 135 19.42 -5.80 -6.88
N GLU A 136 20.40 -6.70 -6.69
CA GLU A 136 21.75 -6.53 -7.23
C GLU A 136 21.80 -6.61 -8.76
N SER A 137 20.90 -7.36 -9.39
CA SER A 137 20.86 -7.53 -10.84
C SER A 137 20.36 -6.30 -11.60
N ILE A 138 19.65 -5.39 -10.95
CA ILE A 138 19.10 -4.18 -11.58
C ILE A 138 20.24 -3.20 -11.87
N GLN A 139 20.38 -2.80 -13.12
CA GLN A 139 21.42 -1.84 -13.57
C GLN A 139 20.73 -0.56 -14.07
N PRO A 140 21.25 0.63 -13.70
CA PRO A 140 20.70 1.90 -14.15
C PRO A 140 20.88 2.11 -15.65
N PHE A 141 19.78 2.43 -16.34
CA PHE A 141 19.78 2.75 -17.76
C PHE A 141 18.51 3.50 -18.18
N GLY A 142 18.61 4.43 -19.13
CA GLY A 142 17.47 5.04 -19.80
C GLY A 142 16.78 6.17 -19.03
N SER A 143 15.54 6.47 -19.40
CA SER A 143 14.68 7.50 -18.83
C SER A 143 13.85 6.94 -17.66
N THR A 144 13.01 7.78 -17.04
CA THR A 144 12.25 7.42 -15.85
C THR A 144 10.74 7.47 -16.13
N ALA A 145 10.05 6.33 -16.15
CA ALA A 145 8.60 6.22 -16.24
C ALA A 145 7.98 5.87 -14.87
N LEU A 146 8.14 6.74 -13.90
CA LEU A 146 7.74 6.51 -12.51
C LEU A 146 6.23 6.31 -12.36
N HIS A 147 5.42 7.12 -13.04
CA HIS A 147 3.96 7.04 -12.94
C HIS A 147 3.45 5.72 -13.51
N ASP A 148 3.93 5.33 -14.69
CA ASP A 148 3.57 4.06 -15.33
C ASP A 148 4.00 2.86 -14.48
N ALA A 149 5.18 2.92 -13.86
CA ALA A 149 5.70 1.88 -12.99
C ALA A 149 4.87 1.73 -11.70
N LEU A 150 4.46 2.82 -11.08
CA LEU A 150 3.61 2.80 -9.90
C LEU A 150 2.20 2.26 -10.21
N ASP A 151 1.59 2.67 -11.35
CA ASP A 151 0.28 2.14 -11.77
C ASP A 151 0.36 0.62 -12.01
N LYS A 152 1.40 0.16 -12.70
CA LYS A 152 1.62 -1.26 -12.95
C LYS A 152 1.91 -2.04 -11.67
N GLY A 153 2.78 -1.53 -10.80
CA GLY A 153 3.10 -2.14 -9.52
C GLY A 153 1.88 -2.26 -8.60
N ALA A 154 1.02 -1.23 -8.55
CA ALA A 154 -0.21 -1.29 -7.79
C ALA A 154 -1.17 -2.37 -8.31
N ARG A 155 -1.26 -2.57 -9.62
CA ARG A 155 -2.05 -3.66 -10.21
C ARG A 155 -1.45 -5.03 -9.93
N ASP A 156 -0.15 -5.17 -10.07
CA ASP A 156 0.53 -6.45 -9.86
C ASP A 156 0.32 -6.93 -8.42
N ILE A 157 0.57 -6.08 -7.42
CA ILE A 157 0.39 -6.49 -6.03
C ILE A 157 -1.09 -6.74 -5.69
N ALA A 158 -2.02 -5.99 -6.28
CA ALA A 158 -3.45 -6.19 -6.06
C ALA A 158 -3.97 -7.52 -6.61
N SER A 159 -3.38 -8.04 -7.69
CA SER A 159 -3.76 -9.32 -8.30
C SER A 159 -3.41 -10.54 -7.44
N HIS A 160 -2.56 -10.39 -6.42
CA HIS A 160 -2.14 -11.47 -5.51
C HIS A 160 -3.07 -11.66 -4.30
N GLY A 161 -4.32 -11.23 -4.42
CA GLY A 161 -5.36 -11.45 -3.41
C GLY A 161 -5.42 -10.37 -2.32
N GLU A 162 -6.30 -10.61 -1.36
CA GLU A 162 -6.51 -9.71 -0.23
C GLU A 162 -5.44 -9.88 0.85
N GLY A 163 -5.24 -8.86 1.67
CA GLY A 163 -4.30 -8.88 2.78
C GLY A 163 -3.59 -7.54 2.95
N ARG A 164 -2.62 -7.51 3.84
CA ARG A 164 -1.73 -6.35 3.99
C ARG A 164 -0.78 -6.30 2.80
N ARG A 165 -0.74 -5.17 2.13
CA ARG A 165 0.06 -4.98 0.93
C ARG A 165 0.54 -3.55 0.82
N ALA A 166 1.69 -3.34 0.20
CA ALA A 166 2.20 -2.01 -0.11
C ALA A 166 3.18 -2.06 -1.27
N VAL A 167 3.27 -0.96 -2.00
CA VAL A 167 4.40 -0.67 -2.89
C VAL A 167 5.39 0.20 -2.13
N VAL A 168 6.65 -0.20 -2.12
CA VAL A 168 7.76 0.62 -1.63
C VAL A 168 8.61 1.02 -2.82
N VAL A 169 8.52 2.28 -3.22
CA VAL A 169 9.29 2.81 -4.34
C VAL A 169 10.55 3.52 -3.85
N LEU A 170 11.68 3.17 -4.47
CA LEU A 170 13.01 3.72 -4.20
C LEU A 170 13.45 4.46 -5.46
N THR A 171 13.47 5.80 -5.41
CA THR A 171 13.66 6.67 -6.60
C THR A 171 14.20 8.04 -6.18
N ASP A 172 14.73 8.83 -7.12
CA ASP A 172 14.95 10.26 -6.92
C ASP A 172 13.67 11.09 -7.19
N GLY A 173 12.65 10.46 -7.75
CA GLY A 173 11.30 11.01 -7.90
C GLY A 173 11.05 11.82 -9.16
N ILE A 174 12.02 11.94 -10.06
CA ILE A 174 11.90 12.73 -11.30
C ILE A 174 11.31 11.84 -12.40
N ASP A 175 10.07 12.10 -12.80
CA ASP A 175 9.44 11.43 -13.94
C ASP A 175 9.78 12.17 -15.25
N THR A 176 10.21 11.43 -16.27
CA THR A 176 10.63 12.01 -17.54
C THR A 176 9.96 11.40 -18.76
N SER A 177 9.28 10.26 -18.63
CA SER A 177 8.79 9.53 -19.79
C SER A 177 7.49 8.76 -19.59
N SER A 178 6.81 8.92 -18.47
CA SER A 178 5.52 8.27 -18.26
C SER A 178 4.45 8.78 -19.23
N GLN A 179 3.56 7.86 -19.63
CA GLN A 179 2.34 8.18 -20.36
C GLN A 179 1.20 8.57 -19.40
N LYS A 180 1.24 8.05 -18.18
CA LYS A 180 0.25 8.36 -17.13
C LYS A 180 0.62 9.61 -16.36
N THR A 181 -0.42 10.22 -15.83
CA THR A 181 -0.30 11.35 -14.89
C THR A 181 -0.24 10.88 -13.44
N ALA A 182 0.27 11.72 -12.57
CA ALA A 182 0.25 11.46 -11.12
C ALA A 182 -1.17 11.21 -10.59
N ASP A 183 -2.18 11.91 -11.12
CA ASP A 183 -3.57 11.77 -10.70
C ASP A 183 -4.16 10.39 -11.06
N GLU A 184 -3.81 9.83 -12.21
CA GLU A 184 -4.21 8.48 -12.60
C GLU A 184 -3.60 7.41 -11.68
N VAL A 185 -2.34 7.57 -11.28
CA VAL A 185 -1.68 6.68 -10.31
C VAL A 185 -2.36 6.74 -8.95
N ILE A 186 -2.67 7.95 -8.47
CA ILE A 186 -3.37 8.16 -7.20
C ILE A 186 -4.77 7.52 -7.25
N ALA A 187 -5.50 7.72 -8.33
CA ALA A 187 -6.82 7.10 -8.51
C ALA A 187 -6.73 5.57 -8.50
N ARG A 188 -5.72 5.00 -9.14
CA ARG A 188 -5.47 3.56 -9.18
C ARG A 188 -5.15 3.00 -7.79
N SER A 189 -4.16 3.55 -7.08
CA SER A 189 -3.75 3.05 -5.77
C SER A 189 -4.88 3.16 -4.73
N ARG A 190 -5.70 4.22 -4.81
CA ARG A 190 -6.92 4.34 -3.99
C ARG A 190 -7.95 3.28 -4.32
N ALA A 191 -8.23 3.04 -5.60
CA ALA A 191 -9.21 2.02 -6.01
C ALA A 191 -8.80 0.62 -5.53
N LEU A 192 -7.51 0.30 -5.57
CA LEU A 192 -6.97 -1.00 -5.22
C LEU A 192 -6.61 -1.16 -3.73
N ASP A 193 -6.74 -0.12 -2.90
CA ASP A 193 -6.27 -0.10 -1.50
C ASP A 193 -4.80 -0.53 -1.37
N VAL A 194 -3.93 0.09 -2.17
CA VAL A 194 -2.49 -0.17 -2.19
C VAL A 194 -1.74 1.06 -1.68
N PRO A 195 -1.33 1.11 -0.42
CA PRO A 195 -0.48 2.17 0.10
C PRO A 195 0.86 2.23 -0.63
N ILE A 196 1.30 3.44 -0.96
CA ILE A 196 2.60 3.72 -1.57
C ILE A 196 3.51 4.31 -0.51
N TYR A 197 4.62 3.65 -0.23
CA TYR A 197 5.72 4.17 0.57
C TYR A 197 6.81 4.65 -0.38
N ALA A 198 7.04 5.95 -0.39
CA ALA A 198 8.05 6.55 -1.26
C ALA A 198 9.33 6.84 -0.47
N VAL A 199 10.44 6.27 -0.88
CA VAL A 199 11.76 6.53 -0.32
C VAL A 199 12.57 7.28 -1.37
N SER A 200 12.65 8.60 -1.19
CA SER A 200 13.48 9.45 -2.04
C SER A 200 14.93 9.34 -1.59
N VAL A 201 15.75 8.70 -2.42
CA VAL A 201 17.18 8.53 -2.19
C VAL A 201 17.92 9.71 -2.83
N VAL A 202 18.41 10.62 -2.01
CA VAL A 202 19.13 11.80 -2.47
C VAL A 202 20.62 11.69 -2.13
N SER A 203 21.46 12.27 -2.98
CA SER A 203 22.87 12.43 -2.63
C SER A 203 23.01 13.41 -1.45
N PRO A 204 23.96 13.20 -0.50
CA PRO A 204 24.26 14.20 0.51
C PRO A 204 24.61 15.57 -0.08
N LEU A 205 25.14 15.61 -1.31
CA LEU A 205 25.47 16.85 -2.01
C LEU A 205 24.21 17.60 -2.50
N ASP A 206 23.08 16.92 -2.64
CA ASP A 206 21.80 17.46 -3.10
C ASP A 206 20.81 17.69 -1.94
N ASP A 207 21.20 17.36 -0.70
CA ASP A 207 20.36 17.50 0.48
C ASP A 207 20.65 18.82 1.21
N PRO A 208 19.74 19.80 1.22
CA PRO A 208 19.91 21.08 1.92
C PRO A 208 20.18 20.94 3.43
N GLY A 209 19.78 19.80 4.03
CA GLY A 209 20.06 19.47 5.43
C GLY A 209 21.45 18.85 5.67
N SER A 210 22.20 18.57 4.61
CA SER A 210 23.54 17.98 4.69
C SER A 210 24.62 19.03 4.81
N ALA A 211 25.64 18.77 5.62
CA ALA A 211 26.86 19.59 5.69
C ALA A 211 27.64 19.65 4.36
N SER A 212 27.37 18.73 3.45
CA SER A 212 28.00 18.63 2.12
C SER A 212 27.18 19.25 1.00
N PHE A 213 26.12 20.00 1.31
CA PHE A 213 25.24 20.62 0.30
C PHE A 213 25.96 21.64 -0.57
N LEU A 214 25.92 21.45 -1.89
CA LEU A 214 26.61 22.29 -2.85
C LEU A 214 25.72 23.35 -3.54
N GLY A 215 24.42 23.36 -3.24
CA GLY A 215 23.46 24.28 -3.85
C GLY A 215 23.32 24.06 -5.36
N LYS A 216 22.30 23.35 -5.83
CA LYS A 216 22.14 23.06 -7.25
C LYS A 216 21.13 23.96 -7.95
N LYS A 217 21.37 24.16 -9.26
CA LYS A 217 20.47 24.84 -10.20
C LYS A 217 19.10 24.19 -10.33
N ASP A 218 19.00 22.88 -9.99
CA ASP A 218 17.81 22.03 -10.17
C ASP A 218 16.99 21.81 -8.90
N ALA A 219 17.16 22.69 -7.88
CA ALA A 219 16.43 22.60 -6.62
C ALA A 219 14.89 22.64 -6.80
N GLY A 220 14.40 23.27 -7.88
CA GLY A 220 12.98 23.32 -8.22
C GLY A 220 12.41 21.97 -8.64
N GLU A 221 13.12 21.26 -9.52
CA GLU A 221 12.67 19.92 -9.99
C GLU A 221 12.71 18.89 -8.86
N ALA A 222 13.79 18.88 -8.07
CA ALA A 222 13.89 17.98 -6.92
C ALA A 222 12.82 18.24 -5.86
N ARG A 223 12.40 19.50 -5.70
CA ARG A 223 11.29 19.86 -4.82
C ARG A 223 9.96 19.38 -5.38
N ALA A 224 9.66 19.61 -6.64
CA ALA A 224 8.44 19.16 -7.30
C ALA A 224 8.33 17.62 -7.28
N ALA A 225 9.44 16.91 -7.51
CA ALA A 225 9.52 15.46 -7.40
C ALA A 225 9.19 14.98 -5.98
N ALA A 226 9.77 15.61 -4.96
CA ALA A 226 9.49 15.28 -3.56
C ALA A 226 8.04 15.55 -3.17
N GLU A 227 7.44 16.65 -3.65
CA GLU A 227 6.02 16.97 -3.45
C GLU A 227 5.11 15.92 -4.11
N THR A 228 5.45 15.47 -5.32
CA THR A 228 4.72 14.40 -6.03
C THR A 228 4.79 13.07 -5.26
N LEU A 229 5.96 12.67 -4.78
CA LEU A 229 6.14 11.47 -3.96
C LEU A 229 5.36 11.55 -2.64
N ALA A 230 5.39 12.71 -1.98
CA ALA A 230 4.60 12.95 -0.77
C ALA A 230 3.09 12.83 -1.04
N ARG A 231 2.62 13.35 -2.18
CA ARG A 231 1.22 13.26 -2.59
C ARG A 231 0.78 11.82 -2.87
N TYR A 232 1.61 10.99 -3.51
CA TYR A 232 1.32 9.55 -3.66
C TYR A 232 1.14 8.87 -2.31
N ALA A 233 2.08 9.10 -1.40
CA ALA A 233 2.04 8.51 -0.08
C ALA A 233 0.80 8.95 0.71
N GLU A 234 0.55 10.25 0.81
CA GLU A 234 -0.57 10.81 1.55
C GLU A 234 -1.92 10.29 1.05
N LEU A 235 -2.15 10.35 -0.27
CA LEU A 235 -3.46 10.01 -0.84
C LEU A 235 -3.72 8.52 -0.96
N SER A 236 -2.68 7.67 -0.91
CA SER A 236 -2.80 6.21 -0.88
C SER A 236 -2.82 5.62 0.54
N GLY A 237 -2.49 6.41 1.57
CA GLY A 237 -2.41 5.97 2.96
C GLY A 237 -1.03 5.46 3.40
N GLY A 238 0.00 5.65 2.59
CA GLY A 238 1.39 5.33 2.90
C GLY A 238 2.16 6.48 3.55
N ALA A 239 3.48 6.53 3.34
CA ALA A 239 4.36 7.59 3.84
C ALA A 239 5.51 7.89 2.87
N ALA A 240 5.99 9.13 2.86
CA ALA A 240 7.17 9.53 2.10
C ALA A 240 8.35 9.79 3.04
N PHE A 241 9.53 9.36 2.62
CA PHE A 241 10.79 9.53 3.34
C PHE A 241 11.83 10.11 2.39
N ARG A 242 12.51 11.14 2.84
CA ARG A 242 13.69 11.66 2.14
C ARG A 242 14.92 11.22 2.93
N VAL A 243 15.84 10.56 2.28
CA VAL A 243 17.01 9.96 2.93
C VAL A 243 18.29 10.26 2.16
N SER A 244 19.31 10.74 2.87
CA SER A 244 20.61 11.12 2.31
C SER A 244 21.78 10.38 2.97
N ASN A 245 21.49 9.53 3.97
CA ASN A 245 22.52 8.77 4.69
C ASN A 245 21.98 7.45 5.24
N VAL A 246 22.87 6.55 5.64
CA VAL A 246 22.59 5.19 6.13
C VAL A 246 21.68 5.21 7.36
N ALA A 247 21.83 6.15 8.27
CA ALA A 247 21.01 6.24 9.47
C ALA A 247 19.55 6.58 9.12
N GLY A 248 19.35 7.52 8.20
CA GLY A 248 18.04 7.87 7.68
C GLY A 248 17.38 6.70 6.95
N LEU A 249 18.14 5.93 6.15
CA LEU A 249 17.67 4.72 5.48
C LEU A 249 17.15 3.69 6.48
N ARG A 250 17.92 3.44 7.56
CA ARG A 250 17.51 2.50 8.61
C ARG A 250 16.23 2.94 9.31
N ILE A 251 16.13 4.22 9.68
CA ILE A 251 14.93 4.77 10.33
C ILE A 251 13.71 4.64 9.41
N ALA A 252 13.84 4.97 8.13
CA ALA A 252 12.75 4.83 7.16
C ALA A 252 12.31 3.38 7.02
N ALA A 253 13.26 2.44 6.90
CA ALA A 253 13.01 1.01 6.78
C ALA A 253 12.28 0.44 8.00
N GLU A 254 12.79 0.70 9.20
CA GLU A 254 12.17 0.28 10.47
C GLU A 254 10.74 0.82 10.59
N ARG A 255 10.54 2.07 10.18
CA ARG A 255 9.22 2.70 10.21
C ARG A 255 8.26 2.06 9.21
N ILE A 256 8.67 1.84 7.96
CA ILE A 256 7.86 1.17 6.94
C ILE A 256 7.45 -0.23 7.41
N ALA A 257 8.42 -1.03 7.86
CA ALA A 257 8.16 -2.38 8.34
C ALA A 257 7.21 -2.39 9.56
N SER A 258 7.44 -1.48 10.51
CA SER A 258 6.57 -1.35 11.69
C SER A 258 5.16 -0.91 11.33
N GLU A 259 4.99 0.04 10.42
CA GLU A 259 3.67 0.48 9.96
C GLU A 259 2.92 -0.65 9.24
N LEU A 260 3.59 -1.37 8.34
CA LEU A 260 3.00 -2.52 7.64
C LEU A 260 2.59 -3.64 8.61
N LYS A 261 3.40 -3.90 9.64
CA LYS A 261 3.11 -4.90 10.67
C LYS A 261 1.90 -4.54 11.52
N HIS A 262 1.63 -3.25 11.74
CA HIS A 262 0.60 -2.76 12.67
C HIS A 262 -0.57 -2.06 11.98
N GLN A 263 -0.78 -2.34 10.70
CA GLN A 263 -1.87 -1.80 9.92
C GLN A 263 -3.23 -2.32 10.44
N TYR A 264 -4.18 -1.42 10.66
CA TYR A 264 -5.57 -1.76 10.95
C TYR A 264 -6.35 -1.98 9.67
N ARG A 265 -7.36 -2.83 9.71
CA ARG A 265 -8.34 -2.96 8.63
C ARG A 265 -9.72 -2.60 9.16
N LEU A 266 -10.35 -1.62 8.53
CA LEU A 266 -11.66 -1.09 8.89
C LEU A 266 -12.61 -1.36 7.73
N GLY A 267 -13.72 -2.05 8.02
CA GLY A 267 -14.75 -2.32 7.02
C GLY A 267 -16.10 -1.81 7.47
N TRP A 268 -16.87 -1.27 6.53
CA TRP A 268 -18.24 -0.83 6.73
C TRP A 268 -19.09 -1.10 5.49
N ASP A 269 -20.42 -1.14 5.68
CA ASP A 269 -21.36 -1.23 4.58
C ASP A 269 -21.49 0.14 3.92
N PRO A 270 -21.13 0.28 2.62
CA PRO A 270 -21.28 1.55 1.95
C PRO A 270 -22.75 1.93 1.85
N SER A 271 -23.07 3.19 2.16
CA SER A 271 -24.42 3.70 1.90
C SER A 271 -24.71 3.62 0.40
N GLN A 272 -25.95 3.27 0.02
CA GLN A 272 -26.39 3.23 -1.38
C GLN A 272 -26.17 4.60 -2.05
N GLY A 273 -25.78 4.58 -3.31
CA GLY A 273 -25.56 5.80 -4.09
C GLY A 273 -24.76 5.54 -5.37
N PRO A 274 -24.57 6.57 -6.20
CA PRO A 274 -23.93 6.43 -7.50
C PRO A 274 -22.49 5.90 -7.37
N SER A 275 -22.06 5.10 -8.35
CA SER A 275 -20.68 4.61 -8.51
C SER A 275 -19.77 5.75 -8.97
N ARG A 276 -19.47 6.68 -8.05
CA ARG A 276 -18.49 7.76 -8.22
C ARG A 276 -17.51 7.76 -7.07
N PHE A 277 -16.41 8.45 -7.23
CA PHE A 277 -15.45 8.62 -6.15
C PHE A 277 -16.11 9.23 -4.91
N ARG A 278 -15.93 8.57 -3.76
CA ARG A 278 -16.39 9.03 -2.45
C ARG A 278 -15.21 9.31 -1.56
N ARG A 279 -15.23 10.48 -0.97
CA ARG A 279 -14.22 10.89 0.02
C ARG A 279 -14.49 10.20 1.34
N VAL A 280 -13.44 9.58 1.89
CA VAL A 280 -13.48 8.97 3.23
C VAL A 280 -12.51 9.68 4.15
N VAL A 281 -12.95 9.94 5.36
CA VAL A 281 -12.12 10.44 6.46
C VAL A 281 -12.17 9.43 7.59
N VAL A 282 -10.99 8.95 7.99
CA VAL A 282 -10.84 8.11 9.18
C VAL A 282 -10.06 8.89 10.21
N SER A 283 -10.59 8.96 11.42
CA SER A 283 -9.96 9.63 12.55
C SER A 283 -10.01 8.76 13.80
N THR A 284 -9.35 9.19 14.86
CA THR A 284 -9.38 8.52 16.15
C THR A 284 -9.74 9.49 17.28
N THR A 285 -10.37 8.98 18.32
CA THR A 285 -10.66 9.71 19.55
C THR A 285 -9.43 9.87 20.44
N ARG A 286 -8.37 9.11 20.18
CA ARG A 286 -7.12 9.14 20.94
C ARG A 286 -6.34 10.41 20.66
N LYS A 287 -6.12 11.23 21.67
CA LYS A 287 -5.35 12.49 21.56
C LYS A 287 -3.91 12.23 21.11
N GLY A 288 -3.38 13.08 20.24
CA GLY A 288 -2.01 13.01 19.75
C GLY A 288 -1.74 11.86 18.77
N VAL A 289 -2.79 11.19 18.29
CA VAL A 289 -2.69 10.12 17.28
C VAL A 289 -3.34 10.59 15.98
N THR A 290 -2.64 10.39 14.87
CA THR A 290 -3.13 10.63 13.51
C THR A 290 -3.36 9.31 12.81
N VAL A 291 -4.46 9.20 12.06
CA VAL A 291 -4.76 8.03 11.24
C VAL A 291 -4.53 8.39 9.77
N ARG A 292 -3.72 7.59 9.09
CA ARG A 292 -3.49 7.66 7.64
C ARG A 292 -4.20 6.49 6.97
N THR A 293 -4.86 6.78 5.86
CA THR A 293 -5.58 5.83 5.01
C THR A 293 -5.71 6.43 3.62
N ARG A 294 -6.07 5.63 2.63
CA ARG A 294 -6.44 6.20 1.32
C ARG A 294 -7.57 7.21 1.49
N SER A 295 -7.56 8.25 0.65
CA SER A 295 -8.47 9.40 0.81
C SER A 295 -9.92 9.13 0.36
N GLY A 296 -10.21 7.94 -0.18
CA GLY A 296 -11.53 7.57 -0.66
C GLY A 296 -11.50 6.34 -1.58
N TYR A 297 -12.65 6.03 -2.18
CA TYR A 297 -12.85 4.86 -3.04
C TYR A 297 -13.97 5.11 -4.05
N VAL A 298 -14.10 4.22 -5.04
CA VAL A 298 -15.28 4.12 -5.90
C VAL A 298 -16.05 2.88 -5.47
N PRO A 299 -17.31 2.98 -5.05
CA PRO A 299 -18.12 1.83 -4.70
C PRO A 299 -18.23 0.85 -5.88
N PRO A 300 -18.27 -0.48 -5.62
CA PRO A 300 -18.62 -1.43 -6.65
C PRO A 300 -20.03 -1.12 -7.19
N SER A 301 -20.21 -1.33 -8.48
CA SER A 301 -21.48 -1.12 -9.19
C SER A 301 -22.46 -2.25 -8.95
#